data_f3b5fa4fe50107f245f9da04cb4e518c
#
_entry.id   f3b5fa4fe50107f245f9da04cb4e518c
#
_cell.length_a   1.000
_cell.length_b   1.000
_cell.length_c   1.000
_cell.angle_alpha   90.00
_cell.angle_beta   90.00
_cell.angle_gamma   90.00
#
_symmetry.space_group_name_H-M   'P 1'
#
loop_
_entity.id
_entity.type
_entity.pdbx_description
1 polymer ?
#
loop_
_entity_poly.entity_id
_entity_poly.type
_entity_poly.pdbx_seq_one_letter_code
_entity_poly.pdbx_strand_id
1 'polypeptide(L)'
;MDDTSGARQAGGGWDADGPRRGNPVRKPGGSPDPSVGIVMGSDSDWRVMEGVAAALDEFDVAYEVGVVSAHRMPEQMIAYGRQAAARGLRVVVAGAGGAAHLPGMLAAVTPLPVIGVPVALAHLDGMDSLLSIVQMPAGVPVATVSIGGARNAGLLAVRILASAPGCEPLLKRMEAFQERLGDAAAAKGEALTARLGETR
;
A
#
# COMPACT_ATOMS: atom_id res chain seq x y z
N MET A 1 -50.72 -2.51 -8.52
CA MET A 1 -49.89 -1.70 -9.42
C MET A 1 -48.53 -1.58 -8.76
N ASP A 2 -47.63 -2.47 -9.20
CA ASP A 2 -46.25 -2.51 -8.77
C ASP A 2 -45.48 -1.32 -9.31
N ASP A 3 -44.74 -0.65 -8.46
CA ASP A 3 -43.57 0.14 -8.90
C ASP A 3 -42.39 -0.16 -8.00
N THR A 4 -41.66 -1.20 -8.35
CA THR A 4 -40.32 -1.50 -7.83
C THR A 4 -39.28 -0.78 -8.66
N SER A 5 -39.07 0.51 -8.38
CA SER A 5 -37.94 1.24 -8.92
C SER A 5 -36.64 0.69 -8.36
N GLY A 6 -35.98 -0.13 -9.18
CA GLY A 6 -34.66 -0.70 -8.89
C GLY A 6 -33.61 0.36 -8.67
N ALA A 7 -33.19 0.56 -7.44
CA ALA A 7 -31.97 1.25 -7.11
C ALA A 7 -30.78 0.45 -7.66
N ARG A 8 -30.13 0.97 -8.70
CA ARG A 8 -28.88 0.43 -9.23
C ARG A 8 -27.79 0.57 -8.16
N GLN A 9 -27.40 -0.54 -7.58
CA GLN A 9 -26.21 -0.61 -6.76
C GLN A 9 -24.98 -0.39 -7.65
N ALA A 10 -24.48 0.84 -7.67
CA ALA A 10 -23.14 1.14 -8.13
C ALA A 10 -22.19 0.79 -6.98
N GLY A 11 -21.69 -0.43 -6.96
CA GLY A 11 -20.79 -0.89 -5.90
C GLY A 11 -19.72 -1.81 -6.47
N GLY A 12 -18.55 -1.26 -6.83
CA GLY A 12 -17.33 -2.02 -6.81
C GLY A 12 -17.02 -2.36 -5.35
N GLY A 13 -17.26 -3.57 -4.88
CA GLY A 13 -17.10 -3.99 -3.50
C GLY A 13 -16.55 -5.41 -3.41
N TRP A 14 -16.07 -5.74 -2.24
CA TRP A 14 -15.63 -7.07 -1.85
C TRP A 14 -16.82 -7.80 -1.25
N ASP A 15 -17.15 -8.98 -1.77
CA ASP A 15 -18.18 -9.86 -1.22
C ASP A 15 -17.56 -10.94 -0.33
N ALA A 16 -18.39 -11.66 0.42
CA ALA A 16 -17.94 -12.81 1.21
C ALA A 16 -17.22 -13.88 0.35
N ASP A 17 -17.49 -13.90 -0.95
CA ASP A 17 -16.94 -14.85 -1.93
C ASP A 17 -15.70 -14.29 -2.69
N GLY A 18 -15.16 -13.12 -2.33
CA GLY A 18 -13.96 -12.52 -2.94
C GLY A 18 -14.22 -11.20 -3.68
N PRO A 19 -13.21 -10.71 -4.43
CA PRO A 19 -13.33 -9.46 -5.16
C PRO A 19 -14.38 -9.58 -6.26
N ARG A 20 -15.29 -8.62 -6.34
CA ARG A 20 -16.21 -8.54 -7.49
C ARG A 20 -15.39 -8.38 -8.78
N ARG A 21 -15.86 -9.01 -9.86
CA ARG A 21 -15.29 -8.81 -11.20
C ARG A 21 -15.27 -7.31 -11.49
N GLY A 22 -14.05 -6.72 -11.60
CA GLY A 22 -13.88 -5.30 -11.90
C GLY A 22 -12.90 -4.55 -10.98
N ASN A 23 -12.39 -5.16 -9.92
CA ASN A 23 -11.27 -4.55 -9.19
C ASN A 23 -10.04 -4.49 -10.11
N PRO A 24 -9.41 -3.30 -10.26
CA PRO A 24 -8.24 -3.17 -11.11
C PRO A 24 -7.09 -4.01 -10.52
N VAL A 25 -6.69 -5.02 -11.29
CA VAL A 25 -5.48 -5.83 -11.01
C VAL A 25 -4.45 -5.45 -12.05
N ARG A 26 -3.29 -4.97 -11.62
CA ARG A 26 -2.16 -4.77 -12.50
C ARG A 26 -1.25 -5.99 -12.46
N LYS A 27 -1.05 -6.58 -13.63
CA LYS A 27 -0.19 -7.75 -13.83
C LYS A 27 0.93 -7.40 -14.83
N PRO A 28 2.03 -6.77 -14.39
CA PRO A 28 3.14 -6.52 -15.29
C PRO A 28 3.77 -7.83 -15.77
N GLY A 29 4.19 -7.87 -17.04
CA GLY A 29 5.01 -8.96 -17.57
C GLY A 29 4.39 -10.36 -17.59
N GLY A 30 3.05 -10.49 -17.50
CA GLY A 30 2.40 -11.81 -17.50
C GLY A 30 2.44 -12.54 -16.16
N SER A 31 2.76 -11.85 -15.08
CA SER A 31 2.67 -12.40 -13.73
C SER A 31 1.25 -12.91 -13.43
N PRO A 32 1.09 -14.13 -12.89
CA PRO A 32 -0.21 -14.78 -12.85
C PRO A 32 -1.19 -14.09 -11.90
N ASP A 33 -0.79 -13.73 -10.69
CA ASP A 33 -1.68 -13.21 -9.66
C ASP A 33 -1.04 -12.09 -8.82
N PRO A 34 -1.84 -11.14 -8.28
CA PRO A 34 -1.31 -10.07 -7.46
C PRO A 34 -0.70 -10.60 -6.17
N SER A 35 0.51 -10.11 -5.84
CA SER A 35 1.22 -10.42 -4.59
C SER A 35 0.99 -9.36 -3.51
N VAL A 36 0.58 -8.15 -3.90
CA VAL A 36 0.35 -7.01 -3.00
C VAL A 36 -1.06 -6.48 -3.16
N GLY A 37 -1.73 -6.29 -2.04
CA GLY A 37 -2.99 -5.55 -1.99
C GLY A 37 -2.76 -4.10 -1.60
N ILE A 38 -3.19 -3.15 -2.43
CA ILE A 38 -3.21 -1.72 -2.12
C ILE A 38 -4.64 -1.33 -1.78
N VAL A 39 -4.91 -0.99 -0.53
CA VAL A 39 -6.26 -0.63 -0.10
C VAL A 39 -6.28 0.72 0.62
N MET A 40 -7.42 1.39 0.52
CA MET A 40 -7.60 2.71 1.10
C MET A 40 -9.04 2.92 1.59
N GLY A 41 -9.24 3.86 2.52
CA GLY A 41 -10.54 4.16 3.09
C GLY A 41 -11.45 4.97 2.17
N SER A 42 -10.87 5.69 1.20
CA SER A 42 -11.55 6.52 0.22
C SER A 42 -10.72 6.59 -1.07
N ASP A 43 -11.40 6.81 -2.19
CA ASP A 43 -10.77 7.08 -3.49
C ASP A 43 -9.92 8.37 -3.50
N SER A 44 -10.26 9.33 -2.63
CA SER A 44 -9.46 10.54 -2.42
C SER A 44 -8.04 10.28 -1.94
N ASP A 45 -7.80 9.13 -1.30
CA ASP A 45 -6.48 8.74 -0.78
C ASP A 45 -5.56 8.26 -1.92
N TRP A 46 -6.11 7.96 -3.10
CA TRP A 46 -5.35 7.46 -4.24
C TRP A 46 -4.23 8.41 -4.66
N ARG A 47 -4.44 9.72 -4.58
CA ARG A 47 -3.39 10.72 -4.88
C ARG A 47 -2.08 10.53 -4.08
N VAL A 48 -2.18 9.87 -2.91
CA VAL A 48 -1.01 9.48 -2.10
C VAL A 48 -0.65 8.03 -2.42
N MET A 49 -1.65 7.14 -2.44
CA MET A 49 -1.45 5.69 -2.56
C MET A 49 -0.93 5.25 -3.93
N GLU A 50 -1.11 6.04 -4.99
CA GLU A 50 -0.49 5.78 -6.31
C GLU A 50 1.05 5.65 -6.23
N GLY A 51 1.68 6.27 -5.23
CA GLY A 51 3.10 6.09 -4.96
C GLY A 51 3.51 4.65 -4.60
N VAL A 52 2.59 3.86 -4.01
CA VAL A 52 2.78 2.42 -3.79
C VAL A 52 2.81 1.70 -5.13
N ALA A 53 1.81 1.97 -5.97
CA ALA A 53 1.69 1.35 -7.30
C ALA A 53 2.92 1.65 -8.17
N ALA A 54 3.36 2.91 -8.21
CA ALA A 54 4.56 3.31 -8.95
C ALA A 54 5.82 2.58 -8.47
N ALA A 55 5.98 2.37 -7.15
CA ALA A 55 7.09 1.60 -6.63
C ALA A 55 7.02 0.12 -7.02
N LEU A 56 5.83 -0.49 -6.99
CA LEU A 56 5.64 -1.89 -7.40
C LEU A 56 5.85 -2.08 -8.91
N ASP A 57 5.38 -1.12 -9.72
CA ASP A 57 5.61 -1.12 -11.18
C ASP A 57 7.11 -1.07 -11.53
N GLU A 58 7.91 -0.29 -10.81
CA GLU A 58 9.37 -0.22 -10.99
C GLU A 58 10.05 -1.59 -10.80
N PHE A 59 9.46 -2.47 -9.99
CA PHE A 59 9.99 -3.81 -9.71
C PHE A 59 9.20 -4.94 -10.39
N ASP A 60 8.27 -4.63 -11.30
CA ASP A 60 7.38 -5.59 -11.98
C ASP A 60 6.62 -6.50 -10.99
N VAL A 61 6.22 -5.97 -9.86
CA VAL A 61 5.41 -6.69 -8.87
C VAL A 61 3.93 -6.48 -9.16
N ALA A 62 3.20 -7.58 -9.33
CA ALA A 62 1.75 -7.54 -9.57
C ALA A 62 1.00 -7.15 -8.28
N TYR A 63 -0.01 -6.30 -8.42
CA TYR A 63 -0.83 -5.81 -7.31
C TYR A 63 -2.30 -5.64 -7.70
N GLU A 64 -3.16 -5.60 -6.70
CA GLU A 64 -4.55 -5.19 -6.83
C GLU A 64 -4.79 -3.88 -6.06
N VAL A 65 -5.79 -3.10 -6.49
CA VAL A 65 -6.17 -1.83 -5.85
C VAL A 65 -7.63 -1.89 -5.44
N GLY A 66 -7.94 -1.40 -4.24
CA GLY A 66 -9.33 -1.36 -3.78
C GLY A 66 -9.61 -0.26 -2.77
N VAL A 67 -10.85 0.24 -2.80
CA VAL A 67 -11.40 1.07 -1.73
C VAL A 67 -12.14 0.14 -0.76
N VAL A 68 -11.65 0.09 0.49
CA VAL A 68 -12.17 -0.78 1.55
C VAL A 68 -12.28 0.03 2.82
N SER A 69 -13.40 0.72 3.00
CA SER A 69 -13.58 1.62 4.16
C SER A 69 -13.89 0.84 5.43
N ALA A 70 -13.00 0.94 6.43
CA ALA A 70 -13.20 0.29 7.72
C ALA A 70 -14.49 0.74 8.43
N HIS A 71 -14.88 2.01 8.28
CA HIS A 71 -16.05 2.58 8.95
C HIS A 71 -17.35 2.45 8.18
N ARG A 72 -17.28 2.43 6.84
CA ARG A 72 -18.48 2.41 5.98
C ARG A 72 -18.76 1.05 5.35
N MET A 73 -17.75 0.17 5.33
CA MET A 73 -17.80 -1.17 4.73
C MET A 73 -17.11 -2.19 5.64
N PRO A 74 -17.46 -2.27 6.95
CA PRO A 74 -16.71 -3.09 7.93
C PRO A 74 -16.71 -4.57 7.58
N GLU A 75 -17.83 -5.13 7.11
CA GLU A 75 -17.90 -6.54 6.74
C GLU A 75 -17.01 -6.88 5.54
N GLN A 76 -17.02 -6.02 4.51
CA GLN A 76 -16.16 -6.17 3.34
C GLN A 76 -14.68 -6.04 3.71
N MET A 77 -14.36 -5.13 4.63
CA MET A 77 -12.99 -4.96 5.14
C MET A 77 -12.52 -6.24 5.86
N ILE A 78 -13.36 -6.80 6.73
CA ILE A 78 -13.07 -8.07 7.42
C ILE A 78 -12.89 -9.21 6.41
N ALA A 79 -13.80 -9.33 5.45
CA ALA A 79 -13.73 -10.34 4.39
C ALA A 79 -12.46 -10.20 3.56
N TYR A 80 -12.10 -8.96 3.17
CA TYR A 80 -10.85 -8.67 2.45
C TYR A 80 -9.63 -9.21 3.20
N GLY A 81 -9.47 -8.83 4.46
CA GLY A 81 -8.32 -9.23 5.28
C GLY A 81 -8.23 -10.75 5.48
N ARG A 82 -9.35 -11.40 5.78
CA ARG A 82 -9.42 -12.86 5.99
C ARG A 82 -9.10 -13.67 4.73
N GLN A 83 -9.51 -13.18 3.56
CA GLN A 83 -9.32 -13.88 2.30
C GLN A 83 -7.98 -13.55 1.61
N ALA A 84 -7.29 -12.49 2.03
CA ALA A 84 -6.11 -11.97 1.37
C ALA A 84 -5.04 -13.04 1.09
N ALA A 85 -4.68 -13.82 2.12
CA ALA A 85 -3.69 -14.89 1.99
C ALA A 85 -4.15 -16.01 1.05
N ALA A 86 -5.40 -16.46 1.15
CA ALA A 86 -5.96 -17.51 0.29
C ALA A 86 -6.04 -17.12 -1.18
N ARG A 87 -6.14 -15.80 -1.47
CA ARG A 87 -6.11 -15.23 -2.83
C ARG A 87 -4.70 -15.07 -3.41
N GLY A 88 -3.65 -15.41 -2.65
CA GLY A 88 -2.26 -15.32 -3.11
C GLY A 88 -1.55 -14.04 -2.72
N LEU A 89 -2.21 -13.09 -2.04
CA LEU A 89 -1.52 -11.91 -1.51
C LEU A 89 -0.48 -12.31 -0.47
N ARG A 90 0.60 -11.57 -0.43
CA ARG A 90 1.73 -11.74 0.50
C ARG A 90 1.92 -10.54 1.42
N VAL A 91 1.48 -9.36 0.98
CA VAL A 91 1.56 -8.10 1.72
C VAL A 91 0.31 -7.28 1.45
N VAL A 92 -0.18 -6.58 2.46
CA VAL A 92 -1.24 -5.58 2.31
C VAL A 92 -0.67 -4.21 2.65
N VAL A 93 -0.83 -3.24 1.74
CA VAL A 93 -0.50 -1.83 1.98
C VAL A 93 -1.79 -1.07 2.13
N ALA A 94 -2.02 -0.48 3.30
CA ALA A 94 -3.27 0.18 3.64
C ALA A 94 -3.06 1.66 3.94
N GLY A 95 -3.72 2.53 3.18
CA GLY A 95 -3.73 3.99 3.36
C GLY A 95 -4.97 4.47 4.09
N ALA A 96 -4.80 5.35 5.06
CA ALA A 96 -5.93 5.94 5.77
C ALA A 96 -5.58 7.32 6.34
N GLY A 97 -6.58 8.21 6.40
CA GLY A 97 -6.48 9.55 6.95
C GLY A 97 -7.42 9.79 8.13
N GLY A 98 -7.07 10.73 9.01
CA GLY A 98 -7.84 11.10 10.19
C GLY A 98 -7.91 9.96 11.22
N ALA A 99 -9.10 9.46 11.51
CA ALA A 99 -9.33 8.23 12.28
C ALA A 99 -8.89 7.00 11.44
N ALA A 100 -7.59 6.84 11.26
CA ALA A 100 -6.96 5.96 10.29
C ALA A 100 -6.93 4.50 10.77
N HIS A 101 -8.10 3.90 11.03
CA HIS A 101 -8.23 2.58 11.65
C HIS A 101 -7.98 1.42 10.67
N LEU A 102 -8.10 1.65 9.35
CA LEU A 102 -8.05 0.59 8.33
C LEU A 102 -6.82 -0.31 8.44
N PRO A 103 -5.57 0.19 8.55
CA PRO A 103 -4.40 -0.66 8.63
C PRO A 103 -4.42 -1.60 9.85
N GLY A 104 -4.74 -1.06 11.03
CA GLY A 104 -4.82 -1.81 12.27
C GLY A 104 -5.93 -2.87 12.26
N MET A 105 -7.10 -2.53 11.71
CA MET A 105 -8.22 -3.47 11.60
C MET A 105 -7.91 -4.60 10.62
N LEU A 106 -7.21 -4.33 9.51
CA LEU A 106 -6.74 -5.36 8.60
C LEU A 106 -5.69 -6.25 9.27
N ALA A 107 -4.72 -5.68 9.98
CA ALA A 107 -3.70 -6.43 10.71
C ALA A 107 -4.30 -7.37 11.77
N ALA A 108 -5.45 -7.04 12.33
CA ALA A 108 -6.16 -7.88 13.29
C ALA A 108 -6.85 -9.11 12.67
N VAL A 109 -7.09 -9.12 11.34
CA VAL A 109 -7.87 -10.18 10.68
C VAL A 109 -7.12 -10.93 9.57
N THR A 110 -5.89 -10.51 9.24
CA THR A 110 -5.03 -11.19 8.28
C THR A 110 -3.72 -11.68 8.93
N PRO A 111 -3.19 -12.85 8.55
CA PRO A 111 -1.85 -13.26 8.95
C PRO A 111 -0.73 -12.59 8.15
N LEU A 112 -1.06 -11.82 7.11
CA LEU A 112 -0.08 -11.17 6.24
C LEU A 112 0.53 -9.93 6.90
N PRO A 113 1.77 -9.56 6.54
CA PRO A 113 2.31 -8.24 6.86
C PRO A 113 1.40 -7.11 6.35
N VAL A 114 1.08 -6.17 7.24
CA VAL A 114 0.33 -4.95 6.90
C VAL A 114 1.26 -3.74 7.03
N ILE A 115 1.33 -2.95 5.96
CA ILE A 115 2.07 -1.70 5.92
C ILE A 115 1.05 -0.56 5.93
N GLY A 116 1.15 0.31 6.93
CA GLY A 116 0.26 1.46 7.11
C GLY A 116 0.86 2.73 6.51
N VAL A 117 0.07 3.41 5.69
CA VAL A 117 0.43 4.71 5.11
C VAL A 117 -0.47 5.79 5.70
N PRO A 118 0.04 6.65 6.59
CA PRO A 118 -0.71 7.80 7.08
C PRO A 118 -0.97 8.79 5.94
N VAL A 119 -2.24 9.11 5.67
CA VAL A 119 -2.65 10.11 4.69
C VAL A 119 -3.00 11.40 5.40
N ALA A 120 -2.32 12.49 5.05
CA ALA A 120 -2.64 13.80 5.60
C ALA A 120 -3.99 14.30 5.12
N LEU A 121 -4.81 14.80 6.03
CA LEU A 121 -6.06 15.52 5.78
C LEU A 121 -5.89 17.02 6.05
N ALA A 122 -7.00 17.76 6.03
CA ALA A 122 -6.98 19.22 6.17
C ALA A 122 -6.51 19.73 7.56
N HIS A 123 -6.54 18.88 8.57
CA HIS A 123 -6.19 19.23 9.95
C HIS A 123 -5.01 18.40 10.46
N LEU A 124 -4.24 18.96 11.41
CA LEU A 124 -3.15 18.29 12.13
C LEU A 124 -2.01 17.74 11.24
N ASP A 125 -1.93 18.15 9.97
CA ASP A 125 -0.86 17.78 9.03
C ASP A 125 -0.58 16.26 8.95
N GLY A 126 -1.61 15.44 9.20
CA GLY A 126 -1.53 13.98 9.19
C GLY A 126 -1.04 13.33 10.49
N MET A 127 -0.80 14.10 11.56
CA MET A 127 -0.40 13.56 12.87
C MET A 127 -1.48 12.67 13.47
N ASP A 128 -2.75 13.01 13.29
CA ASP A 128 -3.89 12.19 13.66
C ASP A 128 -3.87 10.83 12.96
N SER A 129 -3.60 10.83 11.66
CA SER A 129 -3.46 9.62 10.85
C SER A 129 -2.28 8.77 11.31
N LEU A 130 -1.11 9.39 11.50
CA LEU A 130 0.09 8.70 11.98
C LEU A 130 -0.14 8.05 13.34
N LEU A 131 -0.63 8.79 14.32
CA LEU A 131 -0.86 8.30 15.68
C LEU A 131 -1.94 7.21 15.73
N SER A 132 -2.96 7.30 14.89
CA SER A 132 -4.00 6.25 14.76
C SER A 132 -3.45 4.94 14.20
N ILE A 133 -2.43 4.98 13.36
CA ILE A 133 -1.86 3.79 12.72
C ILE A 133 -0.73 3.20 13.56
N VAL A 134 0.17 4.03 14.12
CA VAL A 134 1.42 3.53 14.73
C VAL A 134 1.21 2.94 16.13
N GLN A 135 0.20 3.39 16.88
CA GLN A 135 -0.05 3.00 18.29
C GLN A 135 -0.85 1.68 18.37
N MET A 136 -0.27 0.61 17.83
CA MET A 136 -0.92 -0.69 17.83
C MET A 136 -0.68 -1.47 19.13
N PRO A 137 -1.67 -2.27 19.61
CA PRO A 137 -1.51 -3.14 20.76
C PRO A 137 -0.51 -4.28 20.46
N ALA A 138 0.11 -4.81 21.50
CA ALA A 138 0.98 -5.97 21.39
C ALA A 138 0.22 -7.15 20.76
N GLY A 139 0.86 -7.80 19.78
CA GLY A 139 0.29 -8.94 19.04
C GLY A 139 -0.38 -8.56 17.72
N VAL A 140 -0.62 -7.28 17.43
CA VAL A 140 -1.21 -6.82 16.16
C VAL A 140 -0.31 -5.76 15.52
N PRO A 141 0.81 -6.15 14.88
CA PRO A 141 1.76 -5.19 14.34
C PRO A 141 1.29 -4.58 13.03
N VAL A 142 1.57 -3.28 12.84
CA VAL A 142 1.50 -2.56 11.56
C VAL A 142 2.84 -1.90 11.30
N ALA A 143 3.46 -2.18 10.16
CA ALA A 143 4.69 -1.51 9.73
C ALA A 143 4.33 -0.11 9.18
N THR A 144 4.41 0.91 10.02
CA THR A 144 3.99 2.26 9.67
C THR A 144 5.12 3.03 9.00
N VAL A 145 4.86 3.61 7.82
CA VAL A 145 5.77 4.52 7.13
C VAL A 145 5.49 5.99 7.50
N SER A 146 6.31 6.91 7.01
CA SER A 146 6.08 8.35 7.22
C SER A 146 4.74 8.82 6.63
N ILE A 147 4.25 9.98 7.11
CA ILE A 147 3.07 10.65 6.54
C ILE A 147 3.31 10.88 5.04
N GLY A 148 2.37 10.44 4.20
CA GLY A 148 2.50 10.49 2.75
C GLY A 148 3.55 9.54 2.16
N GLY A 149 4.17 8.66 2.95
CA GLY A 149 5.29 7.80 2.57
C GLY A 149 4.92 6.59 1.70
N ALA A 150 3.94 6.72 0.82
CA ALA A 150 3.41 5.63 0.00
C ALA A 150 4.48 4.93 -0.86
N ARG A 151 5.41 5.68 -1.46
CA ARG A 151 6.52 5.09 -2.21
C ARG A 151 7.36 4.17 -1.33
N ASN A 152 7.70 4.60 -0.10
CA ASN A 152 8.45 3.77 0.83
C ASN A 152 7.66 2.54 1.29
N ALA A 153 6.35 2.63 1.39
CA ALA A 153 5.50 1.47 1.67
C ALA A 153 5.57 0.44 0.53
N GLY A 154 5.53 0.88 -0.72
CA GLY A 154 5.74 0.02 -1.90
C GLY A 154 7.12 -0.63 -1.91
N LEU A 155 8.18 0.13 -1.66
CA LEU A 155 9.54 -0.39 -1.56
C LEU A 155 9.71 -1.38 -0.39
N LEU A 156 9.04 -1.15 0.74
CA LEU A 156 9.02 -2.09 1.86
C LEU A 156 8.31 -3.40 1.49
N ALA A 157 7.18 -3.31 0.77
CA ALA A 157 6.49 -4.49 0.25
C ALA A 157 7.39 -5.30 -0.69
N VAL A 158 8.12 -4.64 -1.60
CA VAL A 158 9.12 -5.30 -2.47
C VAL A 158 10.19 -6.02 -1.64
N ARG A 159 10.74 -5.38 -0.59
CA ARG A 159 11.74 -5.99 0.29
C ARG A 159 11.21 -7.23 1.02
N ILE A 160 9.97 -7.17 1.52
CA ILE A 160 9.32 -8.32 2.15
C ILE A 160 9.19 -9.48 1.14
N LEU A 161 8.77 -9.21 -0.08
CA LEU A 161 8.68 -10.23 -1.13
C LEU A 161 10.06 -10.76 -1.53
N ALA A 162 11.05 -9.89 -1.67
CA ALA A 162 12.42 -10.25 -2.08
C ALA A 162 13.15 -11.11 -1.03
N SER A 163 12.77 -11.04 0.25
CA SER A 163 13.38 -11.83 1.31
C SER A 163 12.90 -13.29 1.36
N ALA A 164 11.87 -13.65 0.57
CA ALA A 164 11.36 -15.00 0.53
C ALA A 164 12.27 -15.92 -0.31
N PRO A 165 12.40 -17.21 0.04
CA PRO A 165 13.10 -18.18 -0.79
C PRO A 165 12.57 -18.23 -2.22
N GLY A 166 13.46 -18.31 -3.21
CA GLY A 166 13.10 -18.32 -4.63
C GLY A 166 12.82 -16.93 -5.23
N CYS A 167 13.04 -15.86 -4.46
CA CYS A 167 12.88 -14.48 -4.92
C CYS A 167 14.21 -13.76 -5.17
N GLU A 168 15.31 -14.48 -5.38
CA GLU A 168 16.65 -13.95 -5.61
C GLU A 168 16.72 -12.93 -6.77
N PRO A 169 15.99 -13.08 -7.89
CA PRO A 169 15.98 -12.07 -8.94
C PRO A 169 15.41 -10.71 -8.45
N LEU A 170 14.38 -10.73 -7.61
CA LEU A 170 13.80 -9.52 -7.04
C LEU A 170 14.75 -8.88 -6.01
N LEU A 171 15.45 -9.70 -5.21
CA LEU A 171 16.45 -9.25 -4.27
C LEU A 171 17.60 -8.51 -4.99
N LYS A 172 18.14 -9.09 -6.07
CA LYS A 172 19.18 -8.44 -6.88
C LYS A 172 18.73 -7.12 -7.49
N ARG A 173 17.47 -7.02 -7.90
CA ARG A 173 16.92 -5.74 -8.39
C ARG A 173 16.84 -4.69 -7.27
N MET A 174 16.52 -5.10 -6.05
CA MET A 174 16.52 -4.21 -4.90
C MET A 174 17.93 -3.75 -4.54
N GLU A 175 18.93 -4.64 -4.58
CA GLU A 175 20.33 -4.29 -4.39
C GLU A 175 20.79 -3.26 -5.42
N ALA A 176 20.57 -3.51 -6.71
CA ALA A 176 20.90 -2.56 -7.77
C ALA A 176 20.15 -1.21 -7.63
N PHE A 177 18.91 -1.22 -7.13
CA PHE A 177 18.18 0.01 -6.81
C PHE A 177 18.87 0.80 -5.69
N GLN A 178 19.35 0.13 -4.64
CA GLN A 178 20.08 0.77 -3.54
C GLN A 178 21.42 1.35 -3.98
N GLU A 179 22.16 0.65 -4.84
CA GLU A 179 23.40 1.16 -5.44
C GLU A 179 23.13 2.47 -6.22
N ARG A 180 22.13 2.47 -7.10
CA ARG A 180 21.74 3.71 -7.83
C ARG A 180 21.37 4.88 -6.91
N LEU A 181 20.73 4.61 -5.77
CA LEU A 181 20.44 5.67 -4.78
C LEU A 181 21.72 6.22 -4.15
N GLY A 182 22.70 5.34 -3.85
CA GLY A 182 24.01 5.72 -3.35
C GLY A 182 24.76 6.60 -4.35
N ASP A 183 24.83 6.17 -5.62
CA ASP A 183 25.51 6.91 -6.69
C ASP A 183 24.87 8.29 -6.90
N ALA A 184 23.54 8.37 -6.90
CA ALA A 184 22.84 9.63 -7.02
C ALA A 184 23.10 10.58 -5.84
N ALA A 185 23.27 10.04 -4.63
CA ALA A 185 23.62 10.85 -3.47
C ALA A 185 25.07 11.34 -3.54
N ALA A 186 26.01 10.49 -3.95
CA ALA A 186 27.42 10.84 -4.16
C ALA A 186 27.58 11.96 -5.19
N ALA A 187 26.93 11.81 -6.36
CA ALA A 187 26.94 12.84 -7.41
C ALA A 187 26.43 14.19 -6.94
N LYS A 188 25.38 14.22 -6.10
CA LYS A 188 24.89 15.47 -5.49
C LYS A 188 25.92 16.10 -4.53
N GLY A 189 26.65 15.25 -3.79
CA GLY A 189 27.74 15.69 -2.91
C GLY A 189 28.87 16.33 -3.69
N GLU A 190 29.30 15.72 -4.78
CA GLU A 190 30.34 16.25 -5.68
C GLU A 190 29.92 17.57 -6.31
N ALA A 191 28.67 17.66 -6.82
CA ALA A 191 28.15 18.89 -7.38
C ALA A 191 28.08 20.04 -6.35
N LEU A 192 27.73 19.74 -5.11
CA LEU A 192 27.76 20.73 -4.03
C LEU A 192 29.18 21.22 -3.74
N THR A 193 30.15 20.30 -3.67
CA THR A 193 31.57 20.63 -3.42
C THR A 193 32.13 21.51 -4.52
N ALA A 194 31.87 21.19 -5.80
CA ALA A 194 32.28 22.00 -6.95
C ALA A 194 31.72 23.42 -6.84
N ARG A 195 30.43 23.56 -6.60
CA ARG A 195 29.77 24.87 -6.45
C ARG A 195 30.35 25.73 -5.32
N LEU A 196 30.72 25.11 -4.19
CA LEU A 196 31.33 25.84 -3.08
C LEU A 196 32.79 26.18 -3.34
N GLY A 197 33.52 25.40 -4.15
CA GLY A 197 34.89 25.68 -4.58
C GLY A 197 34.97 26.87 -5.56
N GLU A 198 33.97 27.08 -6.40
CA GLU A 198 33.91 28.20 -7.36
C GLU A 198 33.57 29.55 -6.69
N THR A 199 33.11 29.54 -5.45
CA THR A 199 32.68 30.74 -4.70
C THR A 199 33.84 31.36 -3.87
N ARG A 200 35.04 30.82 -3.99
CA ARG A 200 36.30 31.35 -3.37
C ARG A 200 37.22 31.93 -4.41
#